data_0d85fabb2cea7ecb0925faf68ea047b1
#
_entry.id   0d85fabb2cea7ecb0925faf68ea047b1
#
_cell.length_a   1.000
_cell.length_b   1.000
_cell.length_c   1.000
_cell.angle_alpha   90.00
_cell.angle_beta   90.00
_cell.angle_gamma   90.00
#
_symmetry.space_group_name_H-M   'P 1'
#
loop_
_entity.id
_entity.type
_entity.pdbx_description
1 polymer ?
#
loop_
_entity_poly.entity_id
_entity_poly.type
_entity_poly.pdbx_seq_one_letter_code
_entity_poly.pdbx_strand_id
1 'polypeptide(L)'
;SGVDRGLCLVVGLDKGQLAESLVAASRLRVIAVDANRKTVDAVRARLIKTGRYGRRLTVRHVSSLDRLDLPGQWANLVVSESLITTGRLPCTAAEITTQLRPDGGVACLGQPGGSTPAVTGEQLLEWLGKQAASAKLDNGDPSGRWATWTRGPLAGSGDWSHLYGRADNSAFAGEQLSGVSKSSDLSVQWVGRPGPRYQPDRNGRKPSPLSTAGRLFLQGLHRLVAVDAFNGSILWSLEIPDLERFNMPRDCGNWCADRDFVYVAIRDRLWQVDARTGRVVKQWPVPHPEGRTGPWDWGYIARTEDRIIGTAVRRATSWPNYWGGAGAGWYDARSGEVTHKVCSDGLFSIDRKTGEVTWHYS
;
A
#
# COMPACT_ATOMS: atom_id res chain seq x y z
N SER A 1 -3.94 -0.39 19.29
CA SER A 1 -3.12 -0.43 18.07
C SER A 1 -3.78 0.28 16.88
N GLY A 2 -5.10 0.30 16.77
CA GLY A 2 -5.84 0.83 15.62
C GLY A 2 -5.73 0.01 14.32
N VAL A 3 -5.09 -1.15 14.33
CA VAL A 3 -4.91 -2.03 13.17
C VAL A 3 -5.98 -3.11 13.16
N ASP A 4 -6.86 -3.07 12.15
CA ASP A 4 -8.01 -3.99 12.02
C ASP A 4 -7.91 -4.93 10.81
N ARG A 5 -6.92 -4.77 9.93
CA ARG A 5 -6.73 -5.54 8.69
C ARG A 5 -5.27 -5.72 8.35
N GLY A 6 -4.97 -6.65 7.43
CA GLY A 6 -3.62 -7.01 7.02
C GLY A 6 -3.13 -8.27 7.70
N LEU A 7 -1.81 -8.39 7.84
CA LEU A 7 -1.16 -9.54 8.46
C LEU A 7 -0.77 -9.22 9.92
N CYS A 8 -1.10 -10.10 10.83
CA CYS A 8 -0.73 -9.98 12.23
C CYS A 8 0.18 -11.14 12.64
N LEU A 9 1.25 -10.82 13.35
CA LEU A 9 2.14 -11.78 13.99
C LEU A 9 1.85 -11.82 15.50
N VAL A 10 1.56 -12.99 16.03
CA VAL A 10 1.50 -13.26 17.47
C VAL A 10 2.77 -14.00 17.85
N VAL A 11 3.64 -13.38 18.63
CA VAL A 11 4.93 -13.94 19.06
C VAL A 11 4.79 -14.47 20.48
N GLY A 12 5.07 -15.76 20.66
CA GLY A 12 4.87 -16.46 21.94
C GLY A 12 3.40 -16.77 22.19
N LEU A 13 3.13 -18.05 22.36
CA LEU A 13 1.79 -18.59 22.61
C LEU A 13 1.65 -19.03 24.06
N ASP A 14 0.42 -19.10 24.55
CA ASP A 14 -0.02 -19.87 25.68
C ASP A 14 -1.09 -20.87 25.20
N LYS A 15 -2.34 -20.45 25.15
CA LYS A 15 -3.45 -21.30 24.67
C LYS A 15 -3.94 -20.92 23.28
N GLY A 16 -3.36 -19.90 22.64
CA GLY A 16 -3.76 -19.40 21.33
C GLY A 16 -5.05 -18.59 21.33
N GLN A 17 -5.51 -18.14 22.49
CA GLN A 17 -6.77 -17.40 22.64
C GLN A 17 -6.68 -15.98 22.07
N LEU A 18 -5.52 -15.30 22.21
CA LEU A 18 -5.31 -13.99 21.63
C LEU A 18 -5.43 -14.05 20.10
N ALA A 19 -4.81 -15.05 19.47
CA ALA A 19 -4.87 -15.21 18.02
C ALA A 19 -6.30 -15.45 17.53
N GLU A 20 -7.10 -16.24 18.23
CA GLU A 20 -8.52 -16.46 17.91
C GLU A 20 -9.35 -15.18 18.09
N SER A 21 -9.15 -14.46 19.19
CA SER A 21 -9.85 -13.22 19.48
C SER A 21 -9.56 -12.14 18.43
N LEU A 22 -8.32 -12.02 17.99
CA LEU A 22 -7.94 -11.11 16.91
C LEU A 22 -8.64 -11.44 15.60
N VAL A 23 -8.70 -12.71 15.23
CA VAL A 23 -9.42 -13.15 14.02
C VAL A 23 -10.93 -12.90 14.15
N ALA A 24 -11.50 -13.08 15.32
CA ALA A 24 -12.93 -12.84 15.55
C ALA A 24 -13.29 -11.34 15.50
N ALA A 25 -12.45 -10.49 16.10
CA ALA A 25 -12.73 -9.06 16.28
C ALA A 25 -12.23 -8.17 15.12
N SER A 26 -11.58 -8.72 14.10
CA SER A 26 -10.96 -7.94 13.05
C SER A 26 -10.98 -8.65 11.69
N ARG A 27 -10.42 -8.00 10.67
CA ARG A 27 -10.14 -8.60 9.33
C ARG A 27 -8.70 -9.09 9.20
N LEU A 28 -7.95 -9.16 10.28
CA LEU A 28 -6.56 -9.62 10.29
C LEU A 28 -6.47 -11.09 9.86
N ARG A 29 -5.38 -11.41 9.18
CA ARG A 29 -4.87 -12.77 9.02
C ARG A 29 -3.74 -12.95 10.01
N VAL A 30 -3.85 -13.93 10.87
CA VAL A 30 -2.97 -14.12 12.01
C VAL A 30 -2.02 -15.29 11.75
N ILE A 31 -0.74 -15.04 11.92
CA ILE A 31 0.31 -16.05 12.01
C ILE A 31 0.80 -16.01 13.45
N ALA A 32 0.62 -17.10 14.17
CA ALA A 32 1.11 -17.23 15.54
C ALA A 32 2.32 -18.16 15.58
N VAL A 33 3.34 -17.79 16.35
CA VAL A 33 4.59 -18.54 16.42
C VAL A 33 5.00 -18.79 17.87
N ASP A 34 5.58 -19.97 18.09
CA ASP A 34 6.20 -20.31 19.36
C ASP A 34 7.36 -21.30 19.16
N ALA A 35 8.36 -21.23 20.05
CA ALA A 35 9.49 -22.16 20.07
C ALA A 35 9.16 -23.47 20.80
N ASN A 36 8.08 -23.53 21.58
CA ASN A 36 7.65 -24.75 22.25
C ASN A 36 6.77 -25.59 21.30
N ARG A 37 7.35 -26.65 20.78
CA ARG A 37 6.67 -27.58 19.87
C ARG A 37 5.37 -28.14 20.43
N LYS A 38 5.34 -28.47 21.74
CA LYS A 38 4.14 -29.04 22.38
C LYS A 38 2.99 -28.03 22.41
N THR A 39 3.29 -26.75 22.74
CA THR A 39 2.30 -25.66 22.68
C THR A 39 1.75 -25.48 21.28
N VAL A 40 2.62 -25.40 20.28
CA VAL A 40 2.24 -25.27 18.87
C VAL A 40 1.30 -26.40 18.43
N ASP A 41 1.67 -27.65 18.73
CA ASP A 41 0.91 -28.82 18.29
C ASP A 41 -0.45 -28.90 19.02
N ALA A 42 -0.50 -28.57 20.30
CA ALA A 42 -1.76 -28.53 21.08
C ALA A 42 -2.73 -27.44 20.55
N VAL A 43 -2.23 -26.23 20.32
CA VAL A 43 -3.05 -25.14 19.78
C VAL A 43 -3.53 -25.48 18.35
N ARG A 44 -2.65 -26.01 17.53
CA ARG A 44 -2.99 -26.44 16.16
C ARG A 44 -4.07 -27.51 16.13
N ALA A 45 -3.93 -28.56 16.94
CA ALA A 45 -4.90 -29.64 17.03
C ALA A 45 -6.29 -29.13 17.45
N ARG A 46 -6.34 -28.22 18.43
CA ARG A 46 -7.59 -27.59 18.88
C ARG A 46 -8.22 -26.72 17.78
N LEU A 47 -7.43 -25.93 17.08
CA LEU A 47 -7.91 -25.08 15.98
C LEU A 47 -8.42 -25.90 14.78
N ILE A 48 -7.79 -27.03 14.46
CA ILE A 48 -8.24 -27.96 13.43
C ILE A 48 -9.58 -28.55 13.85
N LYS A 49 -9.70 -29.07 15.08
CA LYS A 49 -10.95 -29.65 15.62
C LYS A 49 -12.13 -28.66 15.56
N THR A 50 -11.86 -27.37 15.75
CA THR A 50 -12.90 -26.31 15.73
C THR A 50 -13.11 -25.70 14.35
N GLY A 51 -12.44 -26.19 13.29
CA GLY A 51 -12.52 -25.67 11.92
C GLY A 51 -11.96 -24.24 11.73
N ARG A 52 -11.15 -23.76 12.65
CA ARG A 52 -10.61 -22.39 12.63
C ARG A 52 -9.22 -22.30 12.02
N TYR A 53 -8.51 -23.42 11.89
CA TYR A 53 -7.15 -23.46 11.33
C TYR A 53 -7.14 -23.27 9.81
N GLY A 54 -6.16 -22.52 9.30
CA GLY A 54 -5.82 -22.44 7.88
C GLY A 54 -6.54 -21.34 7.08
N ARG A 55 -7.68 -20.82 7.51
CA ARG A 55 -8.40 -19.77 6.77
C ARG A 55 -7.79 -18.38 6.98
N ARG A 56 -7.77 -17.92 8.23
CA ARG A 56 -7.17 -16.62 8.65
C ARG A 56 -6.26 -16.76 9.85
N LEU A 57 -6.07 -17.97 10.37
CA LEU A 57 -5.23 -18.26 11.53
C LEU A 57 -4.38 -19.49 11.23
N THR A 58 -3.07 -19.31 11.34
CA THR A 58 -2.08 -20.39 11.28
C THR A 58 -1.15 -20.33 12.47
N VAL A 59 -0.65 -21.49 12.90
CA VAL A 59 0.29 -21.61 14.01
C VAL A 59 1.55 -22.30 13.52
N ARG A 60 2.72 -21.74 13.76
CA ARG A 60 4.01 -22.27 13.31
C ARG A 60 4.96 -22.47 14.48
N HIS A 61 5.69 -23.56 14.45
CA HIS A 61 6.85 -23.75 15.29
C HIS A 61 8.04 -23.04 14.69
N VAL A 62 8.79 -22.32 15.50
CA VAL A 62 10.07 -21.68 15.17
C VAL A 62 11.15 -22.25 16.07
N SER A 63 12.40 -22.20 15.66
CA SER A 63 13.53 -22.73 16.42
C SER A 63 13.83 -21.88 17.67
N SER A 64 13.62 -20.57 17.54
CA SER A 64 13.80 -19.59 18.62
C SER A 64 12.86 -18.40 18.39
N LEU A 65 12.43 -17.76 19.47
CA LEU A 65 11.70 -16.49 19.40
C LEU A 65 12.63 -15.29 19.19
N ASP A 66 13.91 -15.41 19.56
CA ASP A 66 14.90 -14.36 19.35
C ASP A 66 15.35 -14.22 17.89
N ARG A 67 15.04 -15.24 17.07
CA ARG A 67 15.24 -15.26 15.65
C ARG A 67 14.12 -16.06 15.01
N LEU A 68 13.16 -15.38 14.42
CA LEU A 68 11.92 -16.00 14.00
C LEU A 68 12.01 -16.81 12.69
N ASP A 69 13.07 -16.67 11.91
CA ASP A 69 13.26 -17.30 10.57
C ASP A 69 12.04 -17.08 9.65
N LEU A 70 11.45 -15.89 9.75
CA LEU A 70 10.37 -15.41 8.90
C LEU A 70 10.89 -14.32 7.96
N PRO A 71 10.26 -14.13 6.79
CA PRO A 71 10.54 -12.94 5.99
C PRO A 71 10.34 -11.71 6.86
N GLY A 72 11.29 -10.80 6.92
CA GLY A 72 11.11 -9.54 7.63
C GLY A 72 10.12 -8.61 6.92
N GLN A 73 9.74 -7.50 7.58
CA GLN A 73 9.07 -6.36 6.94
C GLN A 73 7.65 -6.63 6.42
N TRP A 74 6.91 -7.58 6.99
CA TRP A 74 5.62 -7.97 6.45
C TRP A 74 4.42 -7.74 7.38
N ALA A 75 4.62 -7.68 8.71
CA ALA A 75 3.51 -7.63 9.65
C ALA A 75 2.93 -6.22 9.81
N ASN A 76 1.63 -6.09 9.65
CA ASN A 76 0.91 -4.85 9.94
C ASN A 76 0.73 -4.65 11.44
N LEU A 77 0.64 -5.75 12.20
CA LEU A 77 0.52 -5.77 13.65
C LEU A 77 1.38 -6.88 14.24
N VAL A 78 2.13 -6.57 15.30
CA VAL A 78 2.81 -7.58 16.12
C VAL A 78 2.35 -7.45 17.57
N VAL A 79 1.95 -8.58 18.16
CA VAL A 79 1.52 -8.71 19.54
C VAL A 79 2.09 -9.98 20.17
N SER A 80 1.95 -10.15 21.49
CA SER A 80 2.40 -11.36 22.19
C SER A 80 1.35 -11.88 23.17
N GLU A 81 0.98 -13.15 23.03
CA GLU A 81 0.08 -13.80 23.98
C GLU A 81 0.82 -14.19 25.27
N SER A 82 2.03 -14.74 25.15
CA SER A 82 2.83 -15.14 26.31
C SER A 82 3.16 -13.95 27.22
N LEU A 83 3.41 -12.77 26.65
CA LEU A 83 3.61 -11.56 27.47
C LEU A 83 2.33 -11.22 28.26
N ILE A 84 1.17 -11.27 27.60
CA ILE A 84 -0.11 -10.98 28.27
C ILE A 84 -0.37 -11.93 29.43
N THR A 85 -0.12 -13.22 29.23
CA THR A 85 -0.48 -14.27 30.21
C THR A 85 0.57 -14.52 31.27
N THR A 86 1.85 -14.33 30.98
CA THR A 86 2.96 -14.72 31.87
C THR A 86 3.87 -13.56 32.25
N GLY A 87 3.72 -12.38 31.70
CA GLY A 87 4.61 -11.24 31.90
C GLY A 87 5.99 -11.40 31.26
N ARG A 88 6.25 -12.47 30.52
CA ARG A 88 7.55 -12.73 29.88
C ARG A 88 7.63 -12.08 28.51
N LEU A 89 8.64 -11.26 28.34
CA LEU A 89 8.96 -10.67 27.03
C LEU A 89 9.32 -11.77 26.03
N PRO A 90 8.70 -11.78 24.82
CA PRO A 90 8.80 -12.93 23.93
C PRO A 90 10.15 -13.06 23.22
N CYS A 91 10.77 -11.93 22.88
CA CYS A 91 12.05 -11.82 22.16
C CYS A 91 12.56 -10.38 22.27
N THR A 92 13.57 -10.01 21.52
CA THR A 92 14.07 -8.63 21.51
C THR A 92 13.13 -7.66 20.75
N ALA A 93 13.09 -6.41 21.17
CA ALA A 93 12.33 -5.36 20.44
C ALA A 93 12.87 -5.15 19.01
N ALA A 94 14.14 -5.41 18.77
CA ALA A 94 14.76 -5.36 17.45
C ALA A 94 14.16 -6.44 16.52
N GLU A 95 14.02 -7.69 17.01
CA GLU A 95 13.38 -8.77 16.24
C GLU A 95 11.92 -8.42 15.89
N ILE A 96 11.15 -7.92 16.85
CA ILE A 96 9.78 -7.43 16.59
C ILE A 96 9.78 -6.36 15.48
N THR A 97 10.69 -5.40 15.57
CA THR A 97 10.78 -4.31 14.58
C THR A 97 11.15 -4.83 13.20
N THR A 98 12.00 -5.86 13.13
CA THR A 98 12.35 -6.51 11.86
C THR A 98 11.14 -7.12 11.17
N GLN A 99 10.19 -7.67 11.92
CA GLN A 99 8.97 -8.26 11.37
C GLN A 99 7.92 -7.23 10.95
N LEU A 100 7.92 -6.04 11.57
CA LEU A 100 6.98 -4.98 11.21
C LEU A 100 7.20 -4.51 9.76
N ARG A 101 6.13 -4.34 9.01
CA ARG A 101 6.23 -3.69 7.69
C ARG A 101 6.65 -2.23 7.86
N PRO A 102 7.51 -1.68 6.99
CA PRO A 102 7.77 -0.24 6.95
C PRO A 102 6.50 0.59 6.65
N ASP A 103 6.54 1.88 6.92
CA ASP A 103 5.44 2.82 6.68
C ASP A 103 4.12 2.43 7.38
N GLY A 104 4.18 2.09 8.67
CA GLY A 104 2.99 1.96 9.48
C GLY A 104 2.69 0.57 10.05
N GLY A 105 3.65 -0.37 10.03
CA GLY A 105 3.55 -1.57 10.87
C GLY A 105 3.58 -1.19 12.35
N VAL A 106 2.68 -1.73 13.15
CA VAL A 106 2.50 -1.40 14.56
C VAL A 106 2.85 -2.59 15.44
N ALA A 107 3.68 -2.37 16.44
CA ALA A 107 3.81 -3.30 17.55
C ALA A 107 2.99 -2.79 18.74
N CYS A 108 2.31 -3.71 19.42
CA CYS A 108 1.54 -3.41 20.62
C CYS A 108 1.76 -4.55 21.62
N LEU A 109 2.66 -4.33 22.57
CA LEU A 109 3.09 -5.33 23.54
C LEU A 109 2.90 -4.81 24.97
N GLY A 110 2.38 -5.68 25.83
CA GLY A 110 2.12 -5.31 27.22
C GLY A 110 1.17 -6.28 27.89
N GLN A 111 0.64 -5.84 29.01
CA GLN A 111 -0.32 -6.61 29.82
C GLN A 111 -1.48 -5.73 30.28
N PRO A 112 -2.68 -6.31 30.39
CA PRO A 112 -3.80 -5.64 31.07
C PRO A 112 -3.52 -5.41 32.55
N GLY A 113 -4.20 -4.45 33.14
CA GLY A 113 -4.15 -4.20 34.58
C GLY A 113 -4.53 -5.43 35.39
N GLY A 114 -3.93 -5.60 36.56
CA GLY A 114 -4.18 -6.75 37.44
C GLY A 114 -3.50 -8.07 37.03
N SER A 115 -2.71 -8.08 35.95
CA SER A 115 -1.96 -9.29 35.56
C SER A 115 -0.93 -9.72 36.62
N THR A 116 -0.78 -11.04 36.79
CA THR A 116 0.21 -11.63 37.74
C THR A 116 0.91 -12.81 37.06
N PRO A 117 2.24 -12.79 36.92
CA PRO A 117 3.15 -11.69 37.25
C PRO A 117 3.00 -10.48 36.32
N ALA A 118 3.23 -9.29 36.86
CA ALA A 118 3.13 -8.05 36.10
C ALA A 118 4.49 -7.63 35.52
N VAL A 119 4.51 -7.26 34.22
CA VAL A 119 5.65 -6.56 33.63
C VAL A 119 5.69 -5.13 34.15
N THR A 120 6.90 -4.64 34.54
CA THR A 120 7.04 -3.25 34.98
C THR A 120 7.27 -2.29 33.82
N GLY A 121 6.99 -0.98 34.04
CA GLY A 121 7.31 0.05 33.06
C GLY A 121 8.81 0.14 32.74
N GLU A 122 9.66 -0.05 33.78
CA GLU A 122 11.12 -0.08 33.62
C GLU A 122 11.58 -1.24 32.76
N GLN A 123 11.04 -2.44 33.00
CA GLN A 123 11.35 -3.62 32.20
C GLN A 123 10.94 -3.40 30.69
N LEU A 124 9.80 -2.76 30.44
CA LEU A 124 9.39 -2.44 29.08
C LEU A 124 10.32 -1.40 28.44
N LEU A 125 10.74 -0.37 29.17
CA LEU A 125 11.66 0.65 28.69
C LEU A 125 13.03 0.08 28.39
N GLU A 126 13.60 -0.70 29.30
CA GLU A 126 14.88 -1.37 29.10
C GLU A 126 14.83 -2.31 27.89
N TRP A 127 13.76 -3.10 27.78
CA TRP A 127 13.56 -4.02 26.68
C TRP A 127 13.42 -3.32 25.33
N LEU A 128 12.73 -2.18 25.28
CA LEU A 128 12.58 -1.38 24.06
C LEU A 128 13.93 -0.87 23.54
N GLY A 129 14.88 -0.56 24.41
CA GLY A 129 16.18 -0.05 24.03
C GLY A 129 16.07 1.13 23.07
N LYS A 130 16.63 1.00 21.86
CA LYS A 130 16.58 2.04 20.82
C LYS A 130 15.15 2.38 20.34
N GLN A 131 14.20 1.46 20.49
CA GLN A 131 12.81 1.68 20.08
C GLN A 131 12.05 2.58 21.06
N ALA A 132 12.55 2.76 22.28
CA ALA A 132 11.93 3.61 23.30
C ALA A 132 11.66 5.04 22.80
N ALA A 133 12.56 5.59 21.98
CA ALA A 133 12.43 6.94 21.42
C ALA A 133 11.18 7.13 20.52
N SER A 134 10.68 6.05 19.92
CA SER A 134 9.49 6.05 19.04
C SER A 134 8.28 5.37 19.68
N ALA A 135 8.43 4.78 20.84
CA ALA A 135 7.37 4.05 21.53
C ALA A 135 6.51 4.99 22.39
N LYS A 136 5.21 4.80 22.30
CA LYS A 136 4.25 5.35 23.26
C LYS A 136 4.06 4.33 24.37
N LEU A 137 4.36 4.71 25.59
CA LEU A 137 4.09 3.91 26.78
C LEU A 137 2.78 4.36 27.40
N ASP A 138 1.89 3.42 27.63
CA ASP A 138 0.69 3.59 28.42
C ASP A 138 0.86 2.81 29.72
N ASN A 139 0.90 3.54 30.82
CA ASN A 139 1.08 3.00 32.18
C ASN A 139 -0.19 3.20 33.04
N GLY A 140 -1.34 3.46 32.38
CA GLY A 140 -2.59 3.74 33.07
C GLY A 140 -3.24 2.49 33.69
N ASP A 141 -3.46 2.49 34.99
CA ASP A 141 -4.38 1.56 35.65
C ASP A 141 -5.83 2.13 35.51
N PRO A 142 -6.84 1.37 35.07
CA PRO A 142 -6.91 -0.09 34.93
C PRO A 142 -6.54 -0.63 33.54
N SER A 143 -6.14 0.19 32.58
CA SER A 143 -5.89 -0.24 31.19
C SER A 143 -4.64 -1.15 31.06
N GLY A 144 -3.78 -1.20 32.07
CA GLY A 144 -2.56 -1.99 32.06
C GLY A 144 -1.34 -1.23 31.57
N ARG A 145 -0.27 -1.96 31.26
CA ARG A 145 0.99 -1.41 30.76
C ARG A 145 1.24 -1.87 29.35
N TRP A 146 1.31 -0.90 28.43
CA TRP A 146 1.44 -1.18 27.01
C TRP A 146 2.54 -0.32 26.38
N ALA A 147 3.37 -0.96 25.57
CA ALA A 147 4.31 -0.29 24.68
C ALA A 147 3.77 -0.41 23.26
N THR A 148 3.57 0.73 22.60
CA THR A 148 3.11 0.77 21.21
C THR A 148 4.06 1.62 20.42
N TRP A 149 4.58 1.08 19.30
CA TRP A 149 5.37 1.87 18.36
C TRP A 149 5.01 1.53 16.92
N THR A 150 5.23 2.49 16.05
CA THR A 150 4.98 2.35 14.62
C THR A 150 6.30 2.40 13.87
N ARG A 151 6.53 1.44 12.99
CA ARG A 151 7.71 1.46 12.13
C ARG A 151 7.58 2.55 11.08
N GLY A 152 8.59 3.42 10.99
CA GLY A 152 8.72 4.44 9.97
C GLY A 152 9.03 3.89 8.58
N PRO A 153 9.28 4.79 7.61
CA PRO A 153 9.70 4.41 6.26
C PRO A 153 10.97 3.56 6.26
N LEU A 154 11.11 2.74 5.23
CA LEU A 154 12.36 2.02 5.00
C LEU A 154 13.44 3.00 4.56
N ALA A 155 14.57 3.04 5.27
CA ALA A 155 15.68 3.88 4.91
C ALA A 155 16.17 3.54 3.47
N GLY A 156 16.38 4.57 2.66
CA GLY A 156 16.78 4.42 1.27
C GLY A 156 15.67 3.95 0.32
N SER A 157 14.42 3.87 0.78
CA SER A 157 13.30 3.64 -0.13
C SER A 157 12.98 4.88 -0.95
N GLY A 158 12.56 4.68 -2.20
CA GLY A 158 12.05 5.72 -3.07
C GLY A 158 10.57 5.58 -3.34
N ASP A 159 9.95 6.66 -3.85
CA ASP A 159 8.55 6.68 -4.27
C ASP A 159 8.46 6.69 -5.81
N TRP A 160 7.78 5.72 -6.38
CA TRP A 160 7.42 5.66 -7.80
C TRP A 160 6.04 6.31 -7.99
N SER A 161 6.04 7.63 -8.03
CA SER A 161 4.81 8.44 -7.92
C SER A 161 4.13 8.75 -9.26
N HIS A 162 4.82 8.53 -10.38
CA HIS A 162 4.37 8.80 -11.76
C HIS A 162 4.72 7.63 -12.67
N LEU A 163 4.27 7.69 -13.92
CA LEU A 163 4.47 6.63 -14.92
C LEU A 163 5.95 6.21 -15.06
N TYR A 164 6.86 7.16 -15.07
CA TYR A 164 8.30 6.97 -15.16
C TYR A 164 9.03 7.46 -13.89
N GLY A 165 8.60 6.98 -12.75
CA GLY A 165 9.22 7.24 -11.46
C GLY A 165 8.70 8.49 -10.78
N ARG A 166 9.16 9.64 -11.22
CA ARG A 166 8.80 10.97 -10.71
C ARG A 166 8.24 11.87 -11.79
N ALA A 167 7.84 13.09 -11.43
CA ALA A 167 7.33 14.08 -12.37
C ALA A 167 8.36 14.49 -13.46
N ASP A 168 9.63 14.31 -13.21
CA ASP A 168 10.74 14.55 -14.13
C ASP A 168 10.96 13.44 -15.17
N ASN A 169 10.19 12.35 -15.08
CA ASN A 169 10.31 11.17 -15.93
C ASN A 169 11.72 10.53 -15.96
N SER A 170 12.47 10.66 -14.86
CA SER A 170 13.84 10.14 -14.76
C SER A 170 13.95 8.62 -14.71
N ALA A 171 12.84 7.91 -14.56
CA ALA A 171 12.78 6.46 -14.27
C ALA A 171 13.59 6.06 -13.02
N PHE A 172 13.75 7.00 -12.10
CA PHE A 172 14.46 6.84 -10.84
C PHE A 172 13.60 7.37 -9.69
N ALA A 173 13.32 6.55 -8.71
CA ALA A 173 12.47 6.91 -7.58
C ALA A 173 13.24 7.48 -6.38
N GLY A 174 14.57 7.54 -6.46
CA GLY A 174 15.45 7.98 -5.37
C GLY A 174 15.83 6.86 -4.43
N GLU A 175 15.62 5.61 -4.82
CA GLU A 175 15.99 4.43 -4.03
C GLU A 175 17.49 4.27 -3.92
N GLN A 176 17.91 3.78 -2.76
CA GLN A 176 19.29 3.41 -2.45
C GLN A 176 19.34 1.89 -2.22
N LEU A 177 19.99 1.17 -3.12
CA LEU A 177 20.15 -0.27 -3.01
C LEU A 177 21.41 -0.62 -2.19
N SER A 178 21.49 -0.11 -0.97
CA SER A 178 22.65 -0.33 -0.10
C SER A 178 22.85 -1.83 0.18
N GLY A 179 24.08 -2.31 -0.10
CA GLY A 179 24.43 -3.71 0.09
C GLY A 179 24.04 -4.63 -1.07
N VAL A 180 23.43 -4.10 -2.14
CA VAL A 180 23.13 -4.85 -3.36
C VAL A 180 24.23 -4.60 -4.37
N SER A 181 24.92 -5.67 -4.81
CA SER A 181 25.98 -5.62 -5.82
C SER A 181 25.63 -6.40 -7.09
N LYS A 182 24.69 -7.33 -7.01
CA LYS A 182 24.25 -8.20 -8.09
C LYS A 182 22.79 -8.61 -7.91
N SER A 183 22.15 -9.05 -8.97
CA SER A 183 20.73 -9.45 -8.97
C SER A 183 20.39 -10.57 -7.97
N SER A 184 21.35 -11.47 -7.68
CA SER A 184 21.15 -12.53 -6.68
C SER A 184 21.09 -12.04 -5.24
N ASP A 185 21.42 -10.78 -4.98
CA ASP A 185 21.27 -10.16 -3.66
C ASP A 185 19.84 -9.72 -3.40
N LEU A 186 19.00 -9.72 -4.44
CA LEU A 186 17.57 -9.44 -4.37
C LEU A 186 16.79 -10.72 -4.11
N SER A 187 15.77 -10.63 -3.31
CA SER A 187 14.85 -11.73 -3.02
C SER A 187 13.39 -11.30 -3.19
N VAL A 188 12.52 -12.29 -3.42
CA VAL A 188 11.08 -12.04 -3.54
C VAL A 188 10.51 -11.83 -2.15
N GLN A 189 9.95 -10.65 -1.88
CA GLN A 189 9.32 -10.32 -0.60
C GLN A 189 7.97 -11.04 -0.45
N TRP A 190 7.15 -11.06 -1.48
CA TRP A 190 5.86 -11.74 -1.49
C TRP A 190 5.40 -12.06 -2.91
N VAL A 191 4.52 -13.04 -3.02
CA VAL A 191 3.82 -13.37 -4.25
C VAL A 191 2.33 -13.29 -3.98
N GLY A 192 1.65 -12.42 -4.69
CA GLY A 192 0.22 -12.19 -4.55
C GLY A 192 -0.60 -12.76 -5.70
N ARG A 193 -1.90 -12.57 -5.62
CA ARG A 193 -2.80 -12.81 -6.73
C ARG A 193 -2.52 -11.82 -7.85
N PRO A 194 -2.85 -12.17 -9.10
CA PRO A 194 -2.83 -11.19 -10.18
C PRO A 194 -3.60 -9.93 -9.77
N GLY A 195 -3.07 -8.79 -10.16
CA GLY A 195 -3.73 -7.50 -9.95
C GLY A 195 -5.08 -7.41 -10.67
N PRO A 196 -5.71 -6.23 -10.71
CA PRO A 196 -6.96 -6.04 -11.40
C PRO A 196 -6.79 -6.39 -12.87
N ARG A 197 -7.77 -7.11 -13.41
CA ARG A 197 -7.79 -7.46 -14.82
C ARG A 197 -7.83 -6.18 -15.64
N TYR A 198 -6.87 -6.02 -16.54
CA TYR A 198 -6.81 -4.84 -17.39
C TYR A 198 -7.45 -5.12 -18.75
N GLN A 199 -6.88 -6.01 -19.50
CA GLN A 199 -7.41 -6.46 -20.78
C GLN A 199 -7.04 -7.93 -21.01
N PRO A 200 -7.81 -8.64 -21.85
CA PRO A 200 -7.44 -9.98 -22.27
C PRO A 200 -6.17 -10.00 -23.12
N ASP A 201 -5.78 -8.85 -23.66
CA ASP A 201 -4.63 -8.74 -24.53
C ASP A 201 -3.34 -8.59 -23.75
N ARG A 202 -2.45 -9.55 -23.96
CA ARG A 202 -1.10 -9.57 -23.37
C ARG A 202 -0.19 -8.43 -23.86
N ASN A 203 -0.49 -7.85 -25.01
CA ASN A 203 0.32 -6.79 -25.62
C ASN A 203 -0.24 -5.39 -25.31
N GLY A 204 -1.36 -5.31 -24.60
CA GLY A 204 -1.95 -4.03 -24.21
C GLY A 204 -1.01 -3.21 -23.34
N ARG A 205 -0.94 -1.91 -23.54
CA ARG A 205 -0.17 -1.00 -22.71
C ARG A 205 -0.87 -0.80 -21.39
N LYS A 206 -0.28 -1.35 -20.38
CA LYS A 206 -0.79 -1.23 -19.01
C LYS A 206 -0.18 0.00 -18.36
N PRO A 207 -0.95 0.74 -17.56
CA PRO A 207 -0.37 1.74 -16.68
C PRO A 207 0.68 1.10 -15.76
N SER A 208 1.85 1.73 -15.61
CA SER A 208 2.80 1.30 -14.59
C SER A 208 2.15 1.37 -13.22
N PRO A 209 2.35 0.38 -12.35
CA PRO A 209 2.00 0.52 -10.94
C PRO A 209 2.69 1.75 -10.34
N LEU A 210 2.01 2.42 -9.41
CA LEU A 210 2.61 3.49 -8.61
C LEU A 210 2.88 2.97 -7.21
N SER A 211 3.97 3.43 -6.60
CA SER A 211 4.36 3.03 -5.25
C SER A 211 4.70 4.26 -4.42
N THR A 212 3.91 4.54 -3.38
CA THR A 212 4.18 5.63 -2.45
C THR A 212 3.81 5.24 -1.02
N ALA A 213 4.63 5.64 -0.07
CA ALA A 213 4.38 5.45 1.36
C ALA A 213 3.93 4.03 1.72
N GLY A 214 4.65 3.01 1.21
CA GLY A 214 4.38 1.60 1.51
C GLY A 214 3.10 1.03 0.89
N ARG A 215 2.53 1.70 -0.10
CA ARG A 215 1.36 1.25 -0.88
C ARG A 215 1.72 1.11 -2.34
N LEU A 216 1.21 0.06 -2.95
CA LEU A 216 1.30 -0.17 -4.39
C LEU A 216 -0.10 0.00 -4.99
N PHE A 217 -0.23 0.93 -5.92
CA PHE A 217 -1.47 1.20 -6.63
C PHE A 217 -1.45 0.53 -8.00
N LEU A 218 -2.54 -0.14 -8.35
CA LEU A 218 -2.70 -0.91 -9.57
C LEU A 218 -3.95 -0.43 -10.30
N GLN A 219 -3.76 0.06 -11.51
CA GLN A 219 -4.86 0.45 -12.38
C GLN A 219 -5.21 -0.71 -13.32
N GLY A 220 -6.47 -1.11 -13.32
CA GLY A 220 -7.05 -2.07 -14.25
C GLY A 220 -8.21 -1.47 -15.01
N LEU A 221 -8.86 -2.28 -15.83
CA LEU A 221 -10.07 -1.89 -16.55
C LEU A 221 -11.18 -1.62 -15.51
N HIS A 222 -11.71 -0.40 -15.52
CA HIS A 222 -12.78 0.08 -14.64
C HIS A 222 -12.49 -0.11 -13.14
N ARG A 223 -11.22 -0.24 -12.76
CA ARG A 223 -10.87 -0.55 -11.37
C ARG A 223 -9.50 -0.01 -10.96
N LEU A 224 -9.48 0.57 -9.77
CA LEU A 224 -8.26 0.97 -9.09
C LEU A 224 -8.14 0.17 -7.79
N VAL A 225 -6.96 -0.40 -7.53
CA VAL A 225 -6.70 -1.23 -6.34
C VAL A 225 -5.45 -0.71 -5.64
N ALA A 226 -5.50 -0.60 -4.32
CA ALA A 226 -4.31 -0.44 -3.51
C ALA A 226 -4.02 -1.72 -2.74
N VAL A 227 -2.75 -2.09 -2.74
CA VAL A 227 -2.22 -3.19 -1.93
C VAL A 227 -1.08 -2.69 -1.05
N ASP A 228 -0.88 -3.37 0.05
CA ASP A 228 0.30 -3.17 0.88
C ASP A 228 1.55 -3.57 0.11
N ALA A 229 2.51 -2.67 -0.05
CA ALA A 229 3.71 -2.90 -0.86
C ALA A 229 4.63 -3.97 -0.26
N PHE A 230 4.53 -4.24 1.04
CA PHE A 230 5.40 -5.18 1.74
C PHE A 230 4.83 -6.58 1.92
N ASN A 231 3.51 -6.76 1.77
CA ASN A 231 2.89 -8.07 1.97
C ASN A 231 1.75 -8.42 1.00
N GLY A 232 1.42 -7.52 0.05
CA GLY A 232 0.41 -7.77 -0.98
C GLY A 232 -1.04 -7.81 -0.48
N SER A 233 -1.32 -7.45 0.77
CA SER A 233 -2.69 -7.39 1.27
C SER A 233 -3.48 -6.29 0.57
N ILE A 234 -4.69 -6.61 0.08
CA ILE A 234 -5.56 -5.61 -0.53
C ILE A 234 -6.03 -4.64 0.56
N LEU A 235 -5.70 -3.37 0.41
CA LEU A 235 -6.11 -2.28 1.30
C LEU A 235 -7.50 -1.79 0.93
N TRP A 236 -7.72 -1.53 -0.35
CA TRP A 236 -9.01 -1.14 -0.90
C TRP A 236 -9.09 -1.42 -2.40
N SER A 237 -10.30 -1.42 -2.93
CA SER A 237 -10.60 -1.57 -4.35
C SER A 237 -11.74 -0.63 -4.70
N LEU A 238 -11.54 0.23 -5.68
CA LEU A 238 -12.51 1.22 -6.15
C LEU A 238 -12.88 0.88 -7.60
N GLU A 239 -14.16 0.74 -7.86
CA GLU A 239 -14.69 0.60 -9.21
C GLU A 239 -14.96 1.98 -9.80
N ILE A 240 -14.46 2.21 -11.00
CA ILE A 240 -14.58 3.47 -11.74
C ILE A 240 -14.97 3.12 -13.17
N PRO A 241 -16.26 3.23 -13.55
CA PRO A 241 -16.77 2.71 -14.82
C PRO A 241 -16.03 3.19 -16.07
N ASP A 242 -15.61 4.47 -16.07
CA ASP A 242 -14.93 5.08 -17.22
C ASP A 242 -13.39 5.12 -17.07
N LEU A 243 -12.83 4.36 -16.15
CA LEU A 243 -11.39 4.26 -16.01
C LEU A 243 -10.80 3.40 -17.12
N GLU A 244 -10.39 4.05 -18.17
CA GLU A 244 -9.77 3.46 -19.34
C GLU A 244 -8.51 4.24 -19.73
N ARG A 245 -7.42 3.53 -19.96
CA ARG A 245 -6.17 4.18 -20.37
C ARG A 245 -6.18 4.57 -21.86
N PHE A 246 -7.10 4.04 -22.62
CA PHE A 246 -7.11 4.23 -24.07
C PHE A 246 -7.30 5.68 -24.55
N ASN A 247 -7.81 6.50 -23.66
CA ASN A 247 -8.02 7.91 -23.97
C ASN A 247 -6.72 8.73 -23.86
N MET A 248 -5.58 8.09 -23.69
CA MET A 248 -4.32 8.77 -23.44
C MET A 248 -3.32 8.48 -24.54
N PRO A 249 -2.47 9.43 -24.91
CA PRO A 249 -1.30 9.17 -25.70
C PRO A 249 -0.45 8.06 -25.06
N ARG A 250 0.32 7.38 -25.90
CA ARG A 250 1.08 6.20 -25.50
C ARG A 250 1.90 6.36 -24.23
N ASP A 251 2.63 7.43 -24.16
CA ASP A 251 3.66 7.66 -23.16
C ASP A 251 3.22 8.68 -22.11
N CYS A 252 1.90 8.96 -22.04
CA CYS A 252 1.33 9.84 -21.04
C CYS A 252 0.78 9.05 -19.86
N GLY A 253 1.07 9.52 -18.65
CA GLY A 253 0.44 9.06 -17.43
C GLY A 253 -0.92 9.71 -17.26
N ASN A 254 -1.95 8.91 -17.03
CA ASN A 254 -3.28 9.39 -16.65
C ASN A 254 -3.46 9.42 -15.13
N TRP A 255 -2.40 9.14 -14.38
CA TRP A 255 -2.44 9.08 -12.93
C TRP A 255 -1.07 9.34 -12.28
N CYS A 256 -1.12 9.84 -11.07
CA CYS A 256 0.04 10.01 -10.20
C CYS A 256 -0.42 9.88 -8.74
N ALA A 257 0.53 9.70 -7.82
CA ALA A 257 0.22 9.50 -6.41
C ALA A 257 1.21 10.22 -5.50
N ASP A 258 0.78 10.42 -4.26
CA ASP A 258 1.66 10.78 -3.15
C ASP A 258 1.28 9.97 -1.89
N ARG A 259 1.82 10.37 -0.75
CA ARG A 259 1.51 9.76 0.54
C ARG A 259 0.02 9.77 0.87
N ASP A 260 -0.70 10.83 0.48
CA ASP A 260 -2.05 11.09 0.94
C ASP A 260 -3.10 10.80 -0.12
N PHE A 261 -2.78 10.99 -1.40
CA PHE A 261 -3.75 10.91 -2.48
C PHE A 261 -3.24 10.19 -3.72
N VAL A 262 -4.17 9.58 -4.44
CA VAL A 262 -4.02 9.15 -5.82
C VAL A 262 -4.85 10.09 -6.69
N TYR A 263 -4.24 10.62 -7.73
CA TYR A 263 -4.90 11.44 -8.74
C TYR A 263 -5.04 10.63 -10.01
N VAL A 264 -6.23 10.54 -10.54
CA VAL A 264 -6.50 9.78 -11.77
C VAL A 264 -7.42 10.56 -12.70
N ALA A 265 -6.98 10.77 -13.92
CA ALA A 265 -7.75 11.43 -14.97
C ALA A 265 -8.73 10.45 -15.60
N ILE A 266 -10.00 10.82 -15.61
CA ILE A 266 -11.10 10.02 -16.13
C ILE A 266 -11.98 10.94 -16.98
N ARG A 267 -11.81 10.86 -18.30
CA ARG A 267 -12.50 11.76 -19.25
C ARG A 267 -12.29 13.23 -18.87
N ASP A 268 -13.37 13.97 -18.65
CA ASP A 268 -13.37 15.39 -18.31
C ASP A 268 -13.15 15.67 -16.80
N ARG A 269 -12.88 14.66 -16.01
CA ARG A 269 -12.70 14.77 -14.54
C ARG A 269 -11.35 14.24 -14.08
N LEU A 270 -10.69 15.00 -13.23
CA LEU A 270 -9.59 14.52 -12.41
C LEU A 270 -10.14 14.13 -11.04
N TRP A 271 -9.95 12.87 -10.66
CA TRP A 271 -10.37 12.35 -9.37
C TRP A 271 -9.21 12.38 -8.40
N GLN A 272 -9.44 12.95 -7.22
CA GLN A 272 -8.57 12.84 -6.07
C GLN A 272 -9.13 11.77 -5.13
N VAL A 273 -8.37 10.71 -4.95
CA VAL A 273 -8.74 9.55 -4.15
C VAL A 273 -7.82 9.47 -2.94
N ASP A 274 -8.38 9.36 -1.75
CA ASP A 274 -7.62 9.14 -0.51
C ASP A 274 -6.81 7.85 -0.62
N ALA A 275 -5.49 7.95 -0.52
CA ALA A 275 -4.57 6.83 -0.77
C ALA A 275 -4.68 5.71 0.26
N ARG A 276 -5.19 5.99 1.45
CA ARG A 276 -5.34 5.03 2.54
C ARG A 276 -6.65 4.27 2.48
N THR A 277 -7.73 4.93 2.06
CA THR A 277 -9.10 4.39 2.15
C THR A 277 -9.73 4.07 0.82
N GLY A 278 -9.24 4.65 -0.28
CA GLY A 278 -9.87 4.56 -1.60
C GLY A 278 -11.11 5.43 -1.76
N ARG A 279 -11.40 6.33 -0.80
CA ARG A 279 -12.53 7.24 -0.89
C ARG A 279 -12.23 8.38 -1.86
N VAL A 280 -13.15 8.66 -2.77
CA VAL A 280 -13.08 9.84 -3.63
C VAL A 280 -13.31 11.08 -2.77
N VAL A 281 -12.36 12.02 -2.79
CA VAL A 281 -12.37 13.24 -1.98
C VAL A 281 -12.86 14.42 -2.79
N LYS A 282 -12.33 14.56 -4.00
CA LYS A 282 -12.65 15.66 -4.92
C LYS A 282 -12.64 15.18 -6.36
N GLN A 283 -13.30 15.96 -7.21
CA GLN A 283 -13.26 15.82 -8.66
C GLN A 283 -13.20 17.22 -9.28
N TRP A 284 -12.24 17.45 -10.16
CA TRP A 284 -12.10 18.72 -10.86
C TRP A 284 -12.38 18.54 -12.34
N PRO A 285 -13.16 19.44 -12.95
CA PRO A 285 -13.33 19.46 -14.40
C PRO A 285 -12.01 19.80 -15.09
N VAL A 286 -11.85 19.37 -16.33
CA VAL A 286 -10.73 19.81 -17.16
C VAL A 286 -10.84 21.32 -17.43
N PRO A 287 -9.78 22.12 -17.19
CA PRO A 287 -9.76 23.50 -17.65
C PRO A 287 -9.86 23.59 -19.16
N HIS A 288 -10.70 24.48 -19.64
CA HIS A 288 -10.90 24.67 -21.08
C HIS A 288 -9.79 25.54 -21.67
N PRO A 289 -9.20 25.16 -22.82
CA PRO A 289 -8.27 26.03 -23.55
C PRO A 289 -8.95 27.34 -23.96
N GLU A 290 -8.20 28.45 -23.79
CA GLU A 290 -8.73 29.77 -24.10
C GLU A 290 -9.07 29.91 -25.58
N GLY A 291 -10.20 30.58 -25.87
CA GLY A 291 -10.66 30.85 -27.22
C GLY A 291 -11.11 29.63 -28.04
N ARG A 292 -11.19 28.45 -27.42
CA ARG A 292 -11.60 27.20 -28.09
C ARG A 292 -12.89 26.66 -27.52
N THR A 293 -13.75 26.18 -28.40
CA THR A 293 -15.03 25.53 -28.04
C THR A 293 -14.95 24.03 -28.26
N GLY A 294 -15.66 23.27 -27.44
CA GLY A 294 -15.78 21.82 -27.58
C GLY A 294 -15.74 21.07 -26.26
N PRO A 295 -16.06 19.78 -26.27
CA PRO A 295 -15.87 18.93 -25.11
C PRO A 295 -14.38 18.53 -24.99
N TRP A 296 -13.83 18.69 -23.80
CA TRP A 296 -12.44 18.37 -23.49
C TRP A 296 -12.37 17.24 -22.48
N ASP A 297 -11.33 16.43 -22.61
CA ASP A 297 -10.93 15.41 -21.63
C ASP A 297 -9.56 15.78 -21.06
N TRP A 298 -9.26 15.30 -19.86
CA TRP A 298 -7.92 15.36 -19.30
C TRP A 298 -6.98 14.50 -20.13
N GLY A 299 -5.85 15.08 -20.49
CA GLY A 299 -4.75 14.36 -21.12
C GLY A 299 -3.71 13.88 -20.08
N TYR A 300 -2.47 14.35 -20.25
CA TYR A 300 -1.39 14.10 -19.30
C TYR A 300 -1.68 14.72 -17.94
N ILE A 301 -1.24 14.05 -16.88
CA ILE A 301 -1.18 14.65 -15.55
C ILE A 301 0.16 14.35 -14.89
N ALA A 302 0.68 15.36 -14.18
CA ALA A 302 1.76 15.23 -13.23
C ALA A 302 1.46 16.08 -11.99
N ARG A 303 2.03 15.71 -10.86
CA ARG A 303 1.92 16.51 -9.65
C ARG A 303 3.28 17.01 -9.19
N THR A 304 3.28 18.20 -8.63
CA THR A 304 4.34 18.74 -7.78
C THR A 304 3.86 18.77 -6.33
N GLU A 305 4.57 19.47 -5.46
CA GLU A 305 4.19 19.55 -4.05
C GLU A 305 2.81 20.20 -3.86
N ASP A 306 2.53 21.28 -4.56
CA ASP A 306 1.34 22.12 -4.39
C ASP A 306 0.40 22.14 -5.61
N ARG A 307 0.81 21.58 -6.75
CA ARG A 307 0.10 21.71 -8.03
C ARG A 307 -0.12 20.38 -8.74
N ILE A 308 -1.15 20.37 -9.58
CA ILE A 308 -1.32 19.39 -10.65
C ILE A 308 -1.10 20.11 -11.98
N ILE A 309 -0.16 19.61 -12.78
CA ILE A 309 0.07 20.02 -14.16
C ILE A 309 -0.71 19.06 -15.02
N GLY A 310 -1.46 19.58 -15.96
CA GLY A 310 -2.30 18.77 -16.82
C GLY A 310 -2.45 19.34 -18.22
N THR A 311 -2.91 18.49 -19.13
CA THR A 311 -3.24 18.92 -20.49
C THR A 311 -4.72 18.67 -20.80
N ALA A 312 -5.30 19.51 -21.66
CA ALA A 312 -6.61 19.30 -22.23
C ALA A 312 -6.48 18.69 -23.64
N VAL A 313 -7.22 17.63 -23.89
CA VAL A 313 -7.32 16.99 -25.20
C VAL A 313 -8.78 17.00 -25.68
N ARG A 314 -9.01 17.12 -26.98
CA ARG A 314 -10.38 17.04 -27.50
C ARG A 314 -10.97 15.66 -27.24
N ARG A 315 -12.21 15.65 -26.77
CA ARG A 315 -12.95 14.40 -26.64
C ARG A 315 -13.05 13.69 -27.99
N ALA A 316 -12.99 12.37 -27.99
CA ALA A 316 -12.98 11.50 -29.16
C ALA A 316 -11.74 11.59 -30.07
N THR A 317 -10.72 12.37 -29.73
CA THR A 317 -9.42 12.31 -30.41
C THR A 317 -8.51 11.21 -29.86
N SER A 318 -8.85 10.64 -28.73
CA SER A 318 -8.16 9.49 -28.16
C SER A 318 -8.72 8.18 -28.71
N TRP A 319 -7.85 7.20 -28.84
CA TRP A 319 -8.20 5.91 -29.40
C TRP A 319 -8.91 5.03 -28.36
N PRO A 320 -10.21 4.74 -28.50
CA PRO A 320 -10.93 3.93 -27.52
C PRO A 320 -10.57 2.44 -27.59
N ASN A 321 -10.00 2.00 -28.72
CA ASN A 321 -9.59 0.63 -28.92
C ASN A 321 -8.15 0.58 -29.43
N TYR A 322 -7.26 0.09 -28.59
CA TYR A 322 -5.83 0.02 -28.87
C TYR A 322 -5.48 -0.82 -30.11
N TRP A 323 -6.23 -1.89 -30.33
CA TRP A 323 -6.10 -2.77 -31.50
C TRP A 323 -7.00 -2.35 -32.65
N GLY A 324 -7.63 -1.21 -32.48
CA GLY A 324 -8.63 -0.66 -33.36
C GLY A 324 -8.42 -1.02 -34.79
N GLY A 325 -9.43 -1.39 -35.42
CA GLY A 325 -9.68 -1.77 -36.77
C GLY A 325 -8.56 -1.86 -37.81
N ALA A 326 -8.84 -2.38 -38.92
CA ALA A 326 -7.90 -2.60 -40.00
C ALA A 326 -6.95 -1.44 -40.24
N GLY A 327 -5.68 -1.65 -39.92
CA GLY A 327 -4.62 -0.71 -40.21
C GLY A 327 -4.07 0.10 -39.05
N ALA A 328 -4.55 -0.08 -37.84
CA ALA A 328 -3.89 0.52 -36.66
C ALA A 328 -2.59 -0.22 -36.35
N GLY A 329 -1.50 0.49 -36.45
CA GLY A 329 -0.20 -0.04 -36.03
C GLY A 329 -0.13 -0.20 -34.51
N TRP A 330 0.80 -1.01 -34.07
CA TRP A 330 1.10 -1.24 -32.65
C TRP A 330 1.32 0.03 -31.86
N TYR A 331 1.81 1.03 -32.50
CA TYR A 331 2.40 2.18 -31.85
C TYR A 331 1.81 3.50 -32.27
N ASP A 332 1.20 3.55 -33.45
CA ASP A 332 0.78 4.79 -34.03
C ASP A 332 -0.70 4.84 -34.29
N ALA A 333 -1.27 5.98 -33.97
CA ALA A 333 -2.50 6.35 -34.57
C ALA A 333 -2.27 6.51 -36.07
N ARG A 334 -2.96 5.74 -36.84
CA ARG A 334 -2.99 6.02 -38.26
C ARG A 334 -3.81 7.26 -38.54
N SER A 335 -3.49 7.84 -39.69
CA SER A 335 -4.12 8.98 -40.34
C SER A 335 -5.63 9.03 -40.17
N GLY A 336 -6.18 10.15 -40.37
CA GLY A 336 -7.58 10.50 -40.22
C GLY A 336 -7.85 11.20 -38.90
N GLU A 337 -9.06 11.17 -38.43
CA GLU A 337 -9.49 11.83 -37.19
C GLU A 337 -8.66 11.42 -35.97
N VAL A 338 -8.01 10.29 -36.05
CA VAL A 338 -7.23 9.70 -34.94
C VAL A 338 -5.84 10.28 -34.83
N THR A 339 -5.30 10.96 -35.81
CA THR A 339 -3.98 11.60 -35.75
C THR A 339 -3.90 12.69 -34.71
N HIS A 340 -5.00 13.29 -34.35
CA HIS A 340 -5.07 14.37 -33.37
C HIS A 340 -5.04 13.89 -31.92
N LYS A 341 -5.10 12.61 -31.70
CA LYS A 341 -5.16 12.04 -30.34
C LYS A 341 -3.92 12.24 -29.47
N VAL A 342 -2.79 12.53 -30.09
CA VAL A 342 -1.53 12.77 -29.39
C VAL A 342 -1.28 14.25 -29.13
N CYS A 343 -2.15 15.13 -29.63
CA CYS A 343 -2.00 16.56 -29.47
C CYS A 343 -2.86 17.06 -28.32
N SER A 344 -2.22 17.73 -27.39
CA SER A 344 -2.89 18.51 -26.37
C SER A 344 -3.19 19.90 -26.92
N ASP A 345 -4.41 20.39 -26.70
CA ASP A 345 -4.83 21.72 -27.11
C ASP A 345 -4.59 22.80 -26.06
N GLY A 346 -4.20 22.42 -24.86
CA GLY A 346 -3.83 23.32 -23.79
C GLY A 346 -3.01 22.62 -22.72
N LEU A 347 -2.10 23.34 -22.12
CA LEU A 347 -1.32 22.97 -20.96
C LEU A 347 -1.69 23.92 -19.81
N PHE A 348 -1.92 23.40 -18.62
CA PHE A 348 -2.34 24.19 -17.49
C PHE A 348 -1.81 23.63 -16.16
N SER A 349 -1.89 24.44 -15.13
CA SER A 349 -1.65 24.04 -13.76
C SER A 349 -2.82 24.45 -12.89
N ILE A 350 -3.22 23.57 -11.99
CA ILE A 350 -4.20 23.85 -10.94
C ILE A 350 -3.57 23.72 -9.56
N ASP A 351 -4.01 24.55 -8.63
CA ASP A 351 -3.74 24.35 -7.22
C ASP A 351 -4.40 23.05 -6.74
N ARG A 352 -3.64 22.15 -6.15
CA ARG A 352 -4.17 20.82 -5.77
C ARG A 352 -5.08 20.82 -4.54
N LYS A 353 -5.18 21.94 -3.82
CA LYS A 353 -6.11 22.08 -2.68
C LYS A 353 -7.42 22.68 -3.11
N THR A 354 -7.37 23.74 -3.93
CA THR A 354 -8.56 24.50 -4.37
C THR A 354 -9.10 23.99 -5.71
N GLY A 355 -8.25 23.54 -6.62
CA GLY A 355 -8.59 23.21 -8.01
C GLY A 355 -8.59 24.43 -8.93
N GLU A 356 -8.21 25.60 -8.43
CA GLU A 356 -8.14 26.83 -9.22
C GLU A 356 -6.98 26.78 -10.21
N VAL A 357 -7.23 27.25 -11.42
CA VAL A 357 -6.20 27.35 -12.46
C VAL A 357 -5.21 28.43 -12.05
N THR A 358 -3.93 28.06 -11.92
CA THR A 358 -2.85 28.98 -11.52
C THR A 358 -2.16 29.58 -12.74
N TRP A 359 -2.11 28.88 -13.84
CA TRP A 359 -1.67 29.36 -15.15
C TRP A 359 -2.21 28.44 -16.27
N HIS A 360 -2.27 28.99 -17.45
CA HIS A 360 -2.74 28.32 -18.66
C HIS A 360 -1.86 28.71 -19.85
N TYR A 361 -1.60 27.75 -20.73
CA TYR A 361 -0.92 27.93 -22.01
C TYR A 361 -1.70 27.17 -23.09
N SER A 362 -2.12 27.90 -24.15
CA SER A 362 -2.95 27.40 -25.27
C SER A 362 -2.19 27.50 -26.58
#